data_53ea23e74c98866df13cd4a43e81873f
#
_entry.id   53ea23e74c98866df13cd4a43e81873f
#
_cell.length_a   1.000
_cell.length_b   1.000
_cell.length_c   1.000
_cell.angle_alpha   90.00
_cell.angle_beta   90.00
_cell.angle_gamma   90.00
#
_symmetry.space_group_name_H-M   'P 1'
#
loop_
_entity.id
_entity.type
_entity.pdbx_description
1 polymer ?
#
loop_
_entity_poly.entity_id
_entity_poly.type
_entity_poly.pdbx_seq_one_letter_code
_entity_poly.pdbx_strand_id
1 'polypeptide(L)'
;MIYGKYRFEVDVPFGRKEGTIVLRTEGDTAIADIDAPVLGEKHMEGQVDGDTFTAQGSGKVKLMGNIEFTAVGTVSGDNLHVDIKSNKGDFVIEGVRV
;
A
#
# COMPACT_ATOMS: atom_id res chain seq x y z
N MET A 1 -3.81 -11.53 -10.86
CA MET A 1 -3.79 -10.20 -11.50
C MET A 1 -3.91 -9.13 -10.42
N ILE A 2 -3.09 -8.11 -10.50
CA ILE A 2 -3.09 -7.00 -9.54
C ILE A 2 -4.16 -6.00 -9.95
N TYR A 3 -5.30 -6.07 -9.29
CA TYR A 3 -6.41 -5.20 -9.63
C TYR A 3 -7.52 -5.28 -8.58
N GLY A 4 -8.20 -4.18 -8.35
CA GLY A 4 -9.38 -4.13 -7.50
C GLY A 4 -9.28 -3.04 -6.45
N LYS A 5 -10.39 -2.88 -5.72
CA LYS A 5 -10.47 -1.96 -4.58
C LYS A 5 -10.49 -2.78 -3.30
N TYR A 6 -9.66 -2.40 -2.35
CA TYR A 6 -9.51 -3.09 -1.07
C TYR A 6 -9.69 -2.11 0.07
N ARG A 7 -10.32 -2.57 1.13
CA ARG A 7 -10.29 -1.89 2.41
C ARG A 7 -9.18 -2.54 3.23
N PHE A 8 -8.30 -1.74 3.81
CA PHE A 8 -7.15 -2.25 4.53
C PHE A 8 -7.05 -1.70 5.94
N GLU A 9 -6.28 -2.40 6.76
CA GLU A 9 -5.86 -1.95 8.08
C GLU A 9 -4.34 -2.00 8.14
N VAL A 10 -3.74 -1.08 8.89
CA VAL A 10 -2.31 -1.03 9.12
C VAL A 10 -2.05 -0.61 10.57
N ASP A 11 -1.12 -1.28 11.22
CA ASP A 11 -0.67 -0.91 12.56
C ASP A 11 0.50 0.07 12.43
N VAL A 12 0.33 1.24 13.04
CA VAL A 12 1.36 2.28 13.10
C VAL A 12 1.64 2.61 14.56
N PRO A 13 2.75 3.32 14.88
CA PRO A 13 3.12 3.58 16.28
C PRO A 13 2.03 4.25 17.13
N PHE A 14 1.13 4.97 16.51
CA PHE A 14 0.04 5.68 17.21
C PHE A 14 -1.32 4.98 17.06
N GLY A 15 -1.33 3.68 16.73
CA GLY A 15 -2.53 2.85 16.71
C GLY A 15 -2.81 2.20 15.37
N ARG A 16 -3.95 1.48 15.29
CA ARG A 16 -4.39 0.85 14.05
C ARG A 16 -5.19 1.84 13.23
N LYS A 17 -4.87 1.93 11.93
CA LYS A 17 -5.53 2.82 11.00
C LYS A 17 -6.14 2.04 9.85
N GLU A 18 -7.22 2.57 9.29
CA GLU A 18 -7.93 1.97 8.17
C GLU A 18 -7.86 2.91 6.97
N GLY A 19 -7.99 2.34 5.78
CA GLY A 19 -8.07 3.10 4.55
C GLY A 19 -8.51 2.23 3.40
N THR A 20 -8.48 2.81 2.20
CA THR A 20 -8.77 2.10 0.97
C THR A 20 -7.62 2.21 0.01
N ILE A 21 -7.43 1.18 -0.81
CA ILE A 21 -6.44 1.17 -1.86
C ILE A 21 -7.09 0.65 -3.14
N VAL A 22 -6.90 1.36 -4.23
CA VAL A 22 -7.35 0.92 -5.55
C VAL A 22 -6.12 0.52 -6.33
N LEU A 23 -6.10 -0.72 -6.77
CA LEU A 23 -5.01 -1.30 -7.54
C LEU A 23 -5.45 -1.52 -8.98
N ARG A 24 -4.56 -1.21 -9.92
CA ARG A 24 -4.74 -1.54 -11.32
C ARG A 24 -3.38 -1.79 -11.95
N THR A 25 -3.40 -2.45 -13.11
CA THR A 25 -2.20 -2.78 -13.86
C THR A 25 -2.30 -2.20 -15.24
N GLU A 26 -1.25 -1.55 -15.70
CA GLU A 26 -1.10 -1.07 -17.08
C GLU A 26 0.24 -1.60 -17.59
N GLY A 27 0.18 -2.57 -18.52
CA GLY A 27 1.39 -3.27 -18.95
C GLY A 27 2.05 -3.97 -17.78
N ASP A 28 3.32 -3.65 -17.51
CA ASP A 28 4.06 -4.19 -16.39
C ASP A 28 4.06 -3.26 -15.17
N THR A 29 3.26 -2.21 -15.21
CA THR A 29 3.20 -1.21 -14.15
C THR A 29 1.99 -1.44 -13.26
N ALA A 30 2.23 -1.52 -11.96
CA ALA A 30 1.17 -1.51 -10.95
C ALA A 30 0.91 -0.06 -10.54
N ILE A 31 -0.36 0.33 -10.46
CA ILE A 31 -0.76 1.66 -10.03
C ILE A 31 -1.61 1.50 -8.79
N ALA A 32 -1.25 2.19 -7.73
CA ALA A 32 -1.97 2.14 -6.46
C ALA A 32 -2.37 3.56 -6.04
N ASP A 33 -3.66 3.73 -5.80
CA ASP A 33 -4.20 4.96 -5.24
C ASP A 33 -4.70 4.65 -3.84
N ILE A 34 -4.09 5.29 -2.84
CA ILE A 34 -4.36 5.03 -1.42
C ILE A 34 -5.06 6.24 -0.84
N ASP A 35 -6.11 5.98 -0.08
CA ASP A 35 -6.84 7.00 0.67
C ASP A 35 -6.99 6.51 2.10
N ALA A 36 -6.33 7.19 3.03
CA ALA A 36 -6.39 6.88 4.46
C ALA A 36 -6.26 8.16 5.27
N PRO A 37 -6.97 8.25 6.42
CA PRO A 37 -6.92 9.47 7.24
C PRO A 37 -5.51 9.88 7.67
N VAL A 38 -4.62 8.91 7.90
CA VAL A 38 -3.26 9.18 8.36
C VAL A 38 -2.33 9.56 7.21
N LEU A 39 -2.61 9.07 6.00
CA LEU A 39 -1.77 9.28 4.82
C LEU A 39 -2.32 10.35 3.89
N GLY A 40 -3.63 10.63 3.95
CA GLY A 40 -4.32 11.38 2.93
C GLY A 40 -4.42 10.58 1.64
N GLU A 41 -4.49 11.26 0.52
CA GLU A 41 -4.52 10.61 -0.79
C GLU A 41 -3.10 10.48 -1.31
N LYS A 42 -2.69 9.27 -1.67
CA LYS A 42 -1.37 8.98 -2.19
C LYS A 42 -1.49 8.14 -3.46
N HIS A 43 -0.64 8.44 -4.41
CA HIS A 43 -0.54 7.72 -5.68
C HIS A 43 0.84 7.10 -5.77
N MET A 44 0.89 5.82 -6.10
CA MET A 44 2.16 5.10 -6.25
C MET A 44 2.14 4.27 -7.51
N GLU A 45 3.32 4.10 -8.11
CA GLU A 45 3.51 3.21 -9.23
C GLU A 45 4.67 2.29 -8.94
N GLY A 46 4.56 1.07 -9.42
CA GLY A 46 5.57 0.05 -9.22
C GLY A 46 5.57 -0.96 -10.34
N GLN A 47 6.19 -2.10 -10.10
CA GLN A 47 6.28 -3.17 -11.09
C GLN A 47 5.44 -4.35 -10.67
N VAL A 48 4.85 -5.03 -11.66
CA VAL A 48 4.01 -6.20 -11.45
C VAL A 48 4.73 -7.44 -11.95
N ASP A 49 4.64 -8.51 -11.15
CA ASP A 49 5.07 -9.84 -11.54
C ASP A 49 4.02 -10.82 -11.03
N GLY A 50 3.11 -11.24 -11.93
CA GLY A 50 2.02 -12.13 -11.55
C GLY A 50 1.06 -11.46 -10.57
N ASP A 51 0.94 -12.04 -9.38
CA ASP A 51 0.08 -11.54 -8.31
C ASP A 51 0.84 -10.70 -7.27
N THR A 52 2.09 -10.36 -7.57
CA THR A 52 2.96 -9.59 -6.70
C THR A 52 3.33 -8.27 -7.35
N PHE A 53 3.40 -7.22 -6.56
CA PHE A 53 3.90 -5.94 -7.04
C PHE A 53 4.92 -5.36 -6.07
N THR A 54 5.84 -4.55 -6.61
CA THR A 54 6.83 -3.81 -5.84
C THR A 54 6.72 -2.34 -6.16
N ALA A 55 6.75 -1.51 -5.14
CA ALA A 55 6.70 -0.05 -5.31
C ALA A 55 7.67 0.61 -4.35
N GLN A 56 8.20 1.76 -4.76
CA GLN A 56 9.05 2.60 -3.92
C GLN A 56 8.47 3.99 -3.94
N GLY A 57 8.58 4.68 -2.82
CA GLY A 57 8.07 6.03 -2.75
C GLY A 57 8.58 6.77 -1.54
N SER A 58 8.19 8.04 -1.49
CA SER A 58 8.48 8.91 -0.36
C SER A 58 7.31 9.87 -0.21
N GLY A 59 7.13 10.36 1.00
CA GLY A 59 6.06 11.30 1.26
C GLY A 59 6.09 11.78 2.69
N LYS A 60 5.16 12.66 3.02
CA LYS A 60 5.01 13.18 4.37
C LYS A 60 3.78 12.54 5.00
N VAL A 61 3.97 11.92 6.15
CA VAL A 61 2.90 11.27 6.90
C VAL A 61 2.67 12.06 8.18
N LYS A 62 1.41 12.31 8.51
CA LYS A 62 1.06 13.00 9.75
C LYS A 62 1.64 12.24 10.94
N LEU A 63 2.23 12.97 11.89
CA LEU A 63 2.83 12.46 13.11
C LEU A 63 4.12 11.69 12.92
N MET A 64 4.48 11.32 11.69
CA MET A 64 5.71 10.59 11.38
C MET A 64 6.74 11.40 10.61
N GLY A 65 6.32 12.49 9.96
CA GLY A 65 7.20 13.30 9.13
C GLY A 65 7.48 12.67 7.77
N ASN A 66 8.65 12.94 7.23
CA ASN A 66 9.03 12.39 5.93
C ASN A 66 9.34 10.91 6.04
N ILE A 67 8.79 10.12 5.12
CA ILE A 67 8.99 8.68 5.08
C ILE A 67 9.47 8.28 3.69
N GLU A 68 10.46 7.39 3.65
CA GLU A 68 10.90 6.73 2.43
C GLU A 68 10.64 5.24 2.60
N PHE A 69 10.04 4.60 1.60
CA PHE A 69 9.60 3.23 1.77
C PHE A 69 9.75 2.40 0.50
N THR A 70 9.80 1.09 0.71
CA THR A 70 9.67 0.07 -0.33
C THR A 70 8.52 -0.84 0.08
N ALA A 71 7.59 -1.09 -0.83
CA ALA A 71 6.43 -1.93 -0.57
C ALA A 71 6.44 -3.14 -1.49
N VAL A 72 6.17 -4.31 -0.93
CA VAL A 72 5.95 -5.54 -1.69
C VAL A 72 4.57 -6.05 -1.36
N GLY A 73 3.70 -6.08 -2.35
CA GLY A 73 2.32 -6.49 -2.17
C GLY A 73 1.97 -7.74 -2.94
N THR A 74 1.10 -8.56 -2.37
CA THR A 74 0.63 -9.81 -2.99
C THR A 74 -0.88 -9.86 -2.87
N VAL A 75 -1.54 -10.19 -3.98
CA VAL A 75 -2.99 -10.41 -4.02
C VAL A 75 -3.23 -11.91 -4.09
N SER A 76 -4.06 -12.43 -3.18
CA SER A 76 -4.45 -13.84 -3.17
C SER A 76 -5.96 -13.91 -2.95
N GLY A 77 -6.69 -14.26 -4.03
CA GLY A 77 -8.15 -14.23 -4.00
C GLY A 77 -8.66 -12.82 -3.72
N ASP A 78 -9.40 -12.65 -2.64
CA ASP A 78 -9.93 -11.35 -2.23
C ASP A 78 -9.07 -10.67 -1.17
N ASN A 79 -7.88 -11.19 -0.91
CA ASN A 79 -6.99 -10.69 0.13
C ASN A 79 -5.80 -9.97 -0.48
N LEU A 80 -5.41 -8.88 0.18
CA LEU A 80 -4.22 -8.10 -0.15
C LEU A 80 -3.30 -8.11 1.06
N HIS A 81 -2.02 -8.40 0.83
CA HIS A 81 -0.98 -8.32 1.86
C HIS A 81 0.15 -7.46 1.32
N VAL A 82 0.54 -6.44 2.06
CA VAL A 82 1.65 -5.56 1.67
C VAL A 82 2.64 -5.45 2.82
N ASP A 83 3.88 -5.78 2.53
CA ASP A 83 4.99 -5.57 3.45
C ASP A 83 5.67 -4.25 3.08
N ILE A 84 5.77 -3.34 4.04
CA ILE A 84 6.38 -2.03 3.84
C ILE A 84 7.60 -1.91 4.73
N LYS A 85 8.73 -1.60 4.11
CA LYS A 85 9.97 -1.30 4.81
C LYS A 85 10.30 0.17 4.61
N SER A 86 10.53 0.87 5.71
CA SER A 86 10.76 2.31 5.65
C SER A 86 11.83 2.77 6.63
N ASN A 87 12.22 4.03 6.49
CA ASN A 87 13.15 4.67 7.43
C ASN A 87 12.50 4.97 8.79
N LYS A 88 11.19 4.75 8.93
CA LYS A 88 10.46 4.93 10.18
C LYS A 88 10.00 3.62 10.80
N GLY A 89 10.45 2.49 10.24
CA GLY A 89 10.08 1.16 10.70
C GLY A 89 9.36 0.37 9.62
N ASP A 90 9.01 -0.85 9.95
CA ASP A 90 8.33 -1.78 9.04
C ASP A 90 6.85 -1.83 9.37
N PHE A 91 6.03 -1.90 8.33
CA PHE A 91 4.57 -1.97 8.48
C PHE A 91 4.03 -3.08 7.61
N VAL A 92 2.87 -3.61 8.01
CA VAL A 92 2.15 -4.62 7.22
C VAL A 92 0.74 -4.10 7.00
N ILE A 93 0.31 -4.10 5.74
CA ILE A 93 -1.06 -3.77 5.35
C ILE A 93 -1.77 -5.07 5.02
N GLU A 94 -2.93 -5.25 5.64
CA GLU A 94 -3.83 -6.37 5.34
C GLU A 94 -5.13 -5.80 4.81
N GLY A 95 -5.54 -6.25 3.64
CA GLY A 95 -6.74 -5.73 3.00
C GLY A 95 -7.66 -6.83 2.49
N VAL A 96 -8.91 -6.47 2.30
CA VAL A 96 -9.94 -7.35 1.75
C VAL A 96 -10.66 -6.59 0.64
N ARG A 97 -10.90 -7.27 -0.46
CA ARG A 97 -11.60 -6.71 -1.61
C ARG A 97 -13.02 -6.28 -1.22
N VAL A 98 -13.39 -5.11 -1.67
CA VAL A 98 -14.74 -4.58 -1.47
C VAL A 98 -15.49 -4.47 -2.78
#